data_7564d5780f1a6069df4b04d24c35f254
#
_entry.id   7564d5780f1a6069df4b04d24c35f254
#
_cell.length_a   1.000
_cell.length_b   1.000
_cell.length_c   1.000
_cell.angle_alpha   90.00
_cell.angle_beta   90.00
_cell.angle_gamma   90.00
#
_symmetry.space_group_name_H-M   'P 1'
#
loop_
_entity.id
_entity.type
_entity.pdbx_description
1 polymer ?
#
loop_
_entity_poly.entity_id
_entity_poly.type
_entity_poly.pdbx_seq_one_letter_code
_entity_poly.pdbx_strand_id
1 'polypeptide(L)'
;MRGLVADLRSPTPLIESLPGIYQEDALARALMQAFDEVLAPILSTLDNLEAYFDPALTPDDFLEWLTAWVGILPDETWPIERRRALVALAVQLYRKRGTAAGLAMHVRLLGAGDVDVSDSGGAVWSRTPGTAAPGDASYRVTVTVRPPKKGQVDPAKLDELVAAAKPAHVTHRITIGERSAT
;
A
#
# COMPACT_ATOMS: atom_id res chain seq x y z
N MET A 1 -10.10 -6.46 -20.69
CA MET A 1 -11.06 -5.47 -21.18
C MET A 1 -12.21 -5.46 -20.19
N ARG A 2 -12.36 -4.41 -19.37
CA ARG A 2 -13.51 -4.27 -18.48
C ARG A 2 -14.74 -4.15 -19.37
N GLY A 3 -15.78 -4.96 -19.09
CA GLY A 3 -16.93 -5.09 -19.96
C GLY A 3 -17.60 -3.76 -20.26
N LEU A 4 -18.08 -3.61 -21.49
CA LEU A 4 -18.97 -2.52 -21.88
C LEU A 4 -20.20 -2.58 -20.97
N VAL A 5 -20.47 -1.50 -20.24
CA VAL A 5 -21.73 -1.34 -19.52
C VAL A 5 -22.76 -0.96 -20.57
N ALA A 6 -23.74 -1.86 -20.81
CA ALA A 6 -24.82 -1.56 -21.74
C ALA A 6 -25.59 -0.32 -21.28
N ASP A 7 -26.02 0.50 -22.22
CA ASP A 7 -26.83 1.71 -22.00
C ASP A 7 -26.18 2.78 -21.10
N LEU A 8 -24.84 2.78 -20.98
CA LEU A 8 -24.13 3.83 -20.29
C LEU A 8 -24.28 5.16 -21.04
N ARG A 9 -24.96 6.10 -20.43
CA ARG A 9 -25.17 7.43 -21.03
C ARG A 9 -23.91 8.30 -20.80
N SER A 10 -23.56 9.08 -21.84
CA SER A 10 -22.56 10.13 -21.67
C SER A 10 -23.08 11.20 -20.72
N PRO A 11 -22.30 11.62 -19.68
CA PRO A 11 -22.66 12.73 -18.81
C PRO A 11 -22.65 14.07 -19.57
N THR A 12 -21.95 14.14 -20.70
CA THR A 12 -21.83 15.31 -21.57
C THR A 12 -22.05 14.91 -23.02
N PRO A 13 -23.32 14.78 -23.47
CA PRO A 13 -23.62 14.37 -24.84
C PRO A 13 -22.99 15.33 -25.87
N LEU A 14 -22.27 14.78 -26.83
CA LEU A 14 -21.56 15.57 -27.84
C LEU A 14 -22.52 16.38 -28.72
N ILE A 15 -23.73 15.92 -28.91
CA ILE A 15 -24.75 16.64 -29.72
C ILE A 15 -25.06 18.02 -29.12
N GLU A 16 -25.00 18.17 -27.81
CA GLU A 16 -25.28 19.45 -27.14
C GLU A 16 -24.16 20.49 -27.37
N SER A 17 -22.97 20.06 -27.75
CA SER A 17 -21.86 20.93 -28.11
C SER A 17 -21.94 21.50 -29.53
N LEU A 18 -22.81 20.95 -30.39
CA LEU A 18 -22.97 21.37 -31.75
C LEU A 18 -23.93 22.57 -31.86
N PRO A 19 -23.76 23.41 -32.89
CA PRO A 19 -24.75 24.44 -33.22
C PRO A 19 -26.14 23.86 -33.41
N GLY A 20 -27.18 24.58 -32.99
CA GLY A 20 -28.58 24.11 -32.98
C GLY A 20 -29.08 23.49 -34.27
N ILE A 21 -28.62 23.99 -35.43
CA ILE A 21 -28.98 23.46 -36.77
C ILE A 21 -28.60 21.98 -36.92
N TYR A 22 -27.53 21.51 -36.26
CA TYR A 22 -27.10 20.11 -36.32
C TYR A 22 -27.77 19.27 -35.24
N GLN A 23 -28.24 19.89 -34.15
CA GLN A 23 -28.92 19.17 -33.07
C GLN A 23 -30.27 18.59 -33.50
N GLU A 24 -30.91 19.14 -34.54
CA GLU A 24 -32.17 18.65 -35.13
C GLU A 24 -31.94 17.62 -36.25
N ASP A 25 -30.73 17.52 -36.78
CA ASP A 25 -30.38 16.60 -37.85
C ASP A 25 -30.26 15.16 -37.35
N ALA A 26 -30.97 14.24 -37.99
CA ALA A 26 -31.02 12.82 -37.57
C ALA A 26 -29.66 12.11 -37.75
N LEU A 27 -28.93 12.45 -38.84
CA LEU A 27 -27.63 11.85 -39.12
C LEU A 27 -26.59 12.35 -38.12
N ALA A 28 -26.57 13.65 -37.81
CA ALA A 28 -25.67 14.24 -36.84
C ALA A 28 -25.92 13.63 -35.44
N ARG A 29 -27.16 13.46 -35.02
CA ARG A 29 -27.48 12.80 -33.74
C ARG A 29 -26.95 11.37 -33.68
N ALA A 30 -27.24 10.56 -34.74
CA ALA A 30 -26.77 9.17 -34.76
C ALA A 30 -25.25 9.07 -34.71
N LEU A 31 -24.57 9.97 -35.43
CA LEU A 31 -23.08 10.01 -35.39
C LEU A 31 -22.54 10.41 -34.03
N MET A 32 -23.11 11.45 -33.41
CA MET A 32 -22.67 11.89 -32.07
C MET A 32 -22.97 10.84 -31.01
N GLN A 33 -24.10 10.16 -31.09
CA GLN A 33 -24.43 9.06 -30.21
C GLN A 33 -23.40 7.92 -30.30
N ALA A 34 -22.99 7.56 -31.53
CA ALA A 34 -21.95 6.53 -31.69
C ALA A 34 -20.62 6.92 -31.03
N PHE A 35 -20.22 8.20 -31.07
CA PHE A 35 -19.07 8.69 -30.36
C PHE A 35 -19.30 8.71 -28.85
N ASP A 36 -20.48 9.11 -28.38
CA ASP A 36 -20.81 9.09 -26.96
C ASP A 36 -20.75 7.67 -26.38
N GLU A 37 -21.18 6.64 -27.11
CA GLU A 37 -21.08 5.24 -26.69
C GLU A 37 -19.62 4.79 -26.50
N VAL A 38 -18.70 5.32 -27.29
CA VAL A 38 -17.26 5.04 -27.15
C VAL A 38 -16.63 5.82 -25.99
N LEU A 39 -17.07 7.07 -25.79
CA LEU A 39 -16.48 7.96 -24.79
C LEU A 39 -17.08 7.77 -23.39
N ALA A 40 -18.34 7.35 -23.26
CA ALA A 40 -19.02 7.22 -21.98
C ALA A 40 -18.29 6.32 -20.98
N PRO A 41 -17.72 5.14 -21.34
CA PRO A 41 -16.94 4.33 -20.42
C PRO A 41 -15.64 5.01 -19.93
N ILE A 42 -15.02 5.82 -20.79
CA ILE A 42 -13.81 6.57 -20.45
C ILE A 42 -14.16 7.66 -19.43
N LEU A 43 -15.20 8.44 -19.70
CA LEU A 43 -15.67 9.47 -18.78
C LEU A 43 -16.10 8.88 -17.43
N SER A 44 -16.83 7.77 -17.44
CA SER A 44 -17.22 7.07 -16.22
C SER A 44 -16.00 6.59 -15.41
N THR A 45 -14.94 6.14 -16.07
CA THR A 45 -13.70 5.75 -15.40
C THR A 45 -13.00 6.96 -14.76
N LEU A 46 -12.96 8.09 -15.48
CA LEU A 46 -12.39 9.33 -14.97
C LEU A 46 -13.16 9.88 -13.77
N ASP A 47 -14.48 9.84 -13.82
CA ASP A 47 -15.34 10.27 -12.71
C ASP A 47 -15.20 9.39 -11.46
N ASN A 48 -14.79 8.14 -11.64
CA ASN A 48 -14.56 7.18 -10.56
C ASN A 48 -13.08 7.02 -10.15
N LEU A 49 -12.20 7.93 -10.54
CA LEU A 49 -10.77 7.82 -10.23
C LEU A 49 -10.50 7.73 -8.72
N GLU A 50 -11.28 8.39 -7.89
CA GLU A 50 -11.14 8.30 -6.43
C GLU A 50 -11.25 6.85 -5.95
N ALA A 51 -12.23 6.10 -6.43
CA ALA A 51 -12.40 4.68 -6.10
C ALA A 51 -11.25 3.80 -6.63
N TYR A 52 -10.58 4.21 -7.71
CA TYR A 52 -9.40 3.52 -8.21
C TYR A 52 -8.17 3.75 -7.33
N PHE A 53 -8.06 4.91 -6.72
CA PHE A 53 -6.96 5.23 -5.79
C PHE A 53 -7.21 4.75 -4.36
N ASP A 54 -8.44 4.37 -4.01
CA ASP A 54 -8.73 3.74 -2.74
C ASP A 54 -8.30 2.26 -2.75
N PRO A 55 -7.32 1.85 -1.94
CA PRO A 55 -6.87 0.45 -1.90
C PRO A 55 -7.97 -0.55 -1.56
N ALA A 56 -9.05 -0.13 -0.89
CA ALA A 56 -10.17 -0.99 -0.54
C ALA A 56 -11.08 -1.30 -1.73
N LEU A 57 -11.24 -0.33 -2.65
CA LEU A 57 -12.19 -0.39 -3.77
C LEU A 57 -11.53 -0.71 -5.10
N THR A 58 -10.23 -0.41 -5.24
CA THR A 58 -9.49 -0.56 -6.48
C THR A 58 -9.52 -1.99 -7.03
N PRO A 59 -9.65 -2.18 -8.34
CA PRO A 59 -9.50 -3.49 -8.97
C PRO A 59 -8.09 -4.06 -8.78
N ASP A 60 -7.96 -5.39 -8.82
CA ASP A 60 -6.72 -6.09 -8.47
C ASP A 60 -5.55 -5.73 -9.39
N ASP A 61 -5.81 -5.55 -10.70
CA ASP A 61 -4.81 -5.11 -11.68
C ASP A 61 -4.30 -3.70 -11.40
N PHE A 62 -5.20 -2.80 -10.97
CA PHE A 62 -4.81 -1.44 -10.61
C PHE A 62 -4.16 -1.37 -9.22
N LEU A 63 -4.52 -2.28 -8.30
CA LEU A 63 -3.84 -2.41 -7.02
C LEU A 63 -2.36 -2.78 -7.20
N GLU A 64 -2.05 -3.66 -8.15
CA GLU A 64 -0.67 -4.02 -8.49
C GLU A 64 0.11 -2.78 -8.97
N TRP A 65 -0.50 -1.99 -9.85
CA TRP A 65 0.08 -0.72 -10.30
C TRP A 65 0.28 0.27 -9.15
N LEU A 66 -0.73 0.44 -8.25
CA LEU A 66 -0.58 1.27 -7.04
C LEU A 66 0.56 0.80 -6.15
N THR A 67 0.72 -0.51 -5.98
CA THR A 67 1.78 -1.10 -5.16
C THR A 67 3.16 -0.75 -5.72
N ALA A 68 3.33 -0.82 -7.04
CA ALA A 68 4.56 -0.38 -7.70
C ALA A 68 4.83 1.11 -7.50
N TRP A 69 3.78 1.94 -7.58
CA TRP A 69 3.89 3.39 -7.37
C TRP A 69 4.31 3.77 -5.96
N VAL A 70 3.80 3.07 -4.96
CA VAL A 70 4.23 3.30 -3.57
C VAL A 70 5.58 2.62 -3.24
N GLY A 71 6.23 1.99 -4.23
CA GLY A 71 7.56 1.39 -4.08
C GLY A 71 7.61 0.22 -3.09
N ILE A 72 6.50 -0.48 -2.91
CA ILE A 72 6.41 -1.68 -2.09
C ILE A 72 6.39 -2.89 -3.03
N LEU A 73 7.29 -3.84 -2.81
CA LEU A 73 7.28 -5.10 -3.54
C LEU A 73 6.40 -6.10 -2.75
N PRO A 74 5.18 -6.38 -3.20
CA PRO A 74 4.35 -7.38 -2.56
C PRO A 74 4.85 -8.77 -2.95
N ASP A 75 4.78 -9.71 -2.03
CA ASP A 75 4.87 -11.12 -2.36
C ASP A 75 3.56 -11.54 -3.07
N GLU A 76 3.66 -12.04 -4.29
CA GLU A 76 2.50 -12.48 -5.10
C GLU A 76 1.66 -13.56 -4.38
N THR A 77 2.27 -14.30 -3.46
CA THR A 77 1.60 -15.33 -2.67
C THR A 77 0.71 -14.76 -1.56
N TRP A 78 0.73 -13.45 -1.33
CA TRP A 78 -0.09 -12.85 -0.29
C TRP A 78 -1.56 -12.73 -0.69
N PRO A 79 -2.48 -12.98 0.26
CA PRO A 79 -3.90 -12.69 0.07
C PRO A 79 -4.12 -11.23 -0.34
N ILE A 80 -5.13 -11.01 -1.17
CA ILE A 80 -5.45 -9.68 -1.70
C ILE A 80 -5.69 -8.65 -0.59
N GLU A 81 -6.33 -9.04 0.50
CA GLU A 81 -6.62 -8.19 1.65
C GLU A 81 -5.35 -7.67 2.31
N ARG A 82 -4.29 -8.50 2.35
CA ARG A 82 -3.00 -8.08 2.87
C ARG A 82 -2.30 -7.09 1.95
N ARG A 83 -2.38 -7.30 0.64
CA ARG A 83 -1.84 -6.36 -0.34
C ARG A 83 -2.55 -5.02 -0.26
N ARG A 84 -3.88 -5.00 -0.12
CA ARG A 84 -4.68 -3.79 0.09
C ARG A 84 -4.29 -3.05 1.37
N ALA A 85 -4.16 -3.75 2.49
CA ALA A 85 -3.73 -3.18 3.76
C ALA A 85 -2.32 -2.57 3.69
N LEU A 86 -1.41 -3.20 2.96
CA LEU A 86 -0.05 -2.72 2.78
C LEU A 86 -0.03 -1.38 2.03
N VAL A 87 -0.78 -1.26 0.93
CA VAL A 87 -0.89 -0.01 0.17
C VAL A 87 -1.55 1.09 1.01
N ALA A 88 -2.63 0.77 1.72
CA ALA A 88 -3.32 1.72 2.60
C ALA A 88 -2.41 2.28 3.72
N LEU A 89 -1.47 1.47 4.20
CA LEU A 89 -0.55 1.84 5.27
C LEU A 89 0.80 2.37 4.76
N ALA A 90 1.04 2.40 3.45
CA ALA A 90 2.32 2.77 2.85
C ALA A 90 2.87 4.11 3.37
N VAL A 91 2.05 5.16 3.38
CA VAL A 91 2.46 6.49 3.86
C VAL A 91 2.87 6.47 5.33
N GLN A 92 2.16 5.69 6.16
CA GLN A 92 2.49 5.57 7.58
C GLN A 92 3.80 4.80 7.79
N LEU A 93 4.03 3.76 7.00
CA LEU A 93 5.27 2.99 7.00
C LEU A 93 6.46 3.88 6.61
N TYR A 94 6.33 4.69 5.57
CA TYR A 94 7.38 5.62 5.15
C TYR A 94 7.68 6.69 6.18
N ARG A 95 6.66 7.26 6.82
CA ARG A 95 6.84 8.24 7.91
C ARG A 95 7.60 7.68 9.10
N LYS A 96 7.52 6.37 9.34
CA LYS A 96 8.20 5.68 10.45
C LYS A 96 9.43 4.89 10.01
N ARG A 97 9.84 5.05 8.74
CA ARG A 97 11.02 4.33 8.24
C ARG A 97 12.27 4.64 9.08
N GLY A 98 13.06 3.61 9.36
CA GLY A 98 14.27 3.72 10.18
C GLY A 98 14.03 3.78 11.68
N THR A 99 12.79 3.63 12.14
CA THR A 99 12.46 3.54 13.57
C THR A 99 12.10 2.11 13.98
N ALA A 100 12.32 1.73 15.25
CA ALA A 100 11.88 0.45 15.80
C ALA A 100 10.37 0.24 15.63
N ALA A 101 9.56 1.29 15.83
CA ALA A 101 8.12 1.24 15.64
C ALA A 101 7.72 1.00 14.17
N GLY A 102 8.43 1.59 13.21
CA GLY A 102 8.22 1.35 11.79
C GLY A 102 8.56 -0.07 11.38
N LEU A 103 9.68 -0.60 11.87
CA LEU A 103 10.08 -1.98 11.63
C LEU A 103 9.06 -2.97 12.22
N ALA A 104 8.61 -2.74 13.45
CA ALA A 104 7.57 -3.57 14.08
C ALA A 104 6.28 -3.55 13.26
N MET A 105 5.88 -2.40 12.71
CA MET A 105 4.69 -2.27 11.87
C MET A 105 4.82 -3.07 10.56
N HIS A 106 5.97 -3.01 9.89
CA HIS A 106 6.27 -3.82 8.71
C HIS A 106 6.15 -5.32 9.00
N VAL A 107 6.78 -5.78 10.07
CA VAL A 107 6.79 -7.19 10.45
C VAL A 107 5.37 -7.69 10.82
N ARG A 108 4.56 -6.86 11.49
CA ARG A 108 3.16 -7.20 11.79
C ARG A 108 2.30 -7.39 10.54
N LEU A 109 2.53 -6.60 9.49
CA LEU A 109 1.82 -6.74 8.21
C LEU A 109 2.10 -8.07 7.51
N LEU A 110 3.24 -8.71 7.78
CA LEU A 110 3.50 -10.09 7.35
C LEU A 110 2.63 -11.14 8.04
N GLY A 111 1.77 -10.75 8.97
CA GLY A 111 1.00 -11.69 9.78
C GLY A 111 1.83 -12.35 10.88
N ALA A 112 2.93 -11.72 11.26
CA ALA A 112 3.86 -12.23 12.25
C ALA A 112 3.32 -12.24 13.70
N GLY A 113 2.12 -11.72 13.92
CA GLY A 113 1.49 -11.66 15.23
C GLY A 113 2.05 -10.54 16.10
N ASP A 114 2.35 -10.86 17.34
CA ASP A 114 2.96 -9.90 18.26
C ASP A 114 4.45 -9.73 17.95
N VAL A 115 4.87 -8.47 17.83
CA VAL A 115 6.24 -8.12 17.42
C VAL A 115 6.78 -7.07 18.38
N ASP A 116 7.93 -7.38 18.95
CA ASP A 116 8.73 -6.48 19.75
C ASP A 116 10.07 -6.19 19.05
N VAL A 117 10.45 -4.92 18.99
CA VAL A 117 11.70 -4.49 18.38
C VAL A 117 12.49 -3.69 19.39
N SER A 118 13.69 -4.17 19.70
CA SER A 118 14.65 -3.51 20.56
C SER A 118 15.90 -3.15 19.76
N ASP A 119 16.38 -1.94 19.88
CA ASP A 119 17.65 -1.52 19.29
C ASP A 119 18.70 -1.18 20.36
N SER A 120 19.97 -1.21 19.96
CA SER A 120 21.10 -0.87 20.85
C SER A 120 21.33 0.63 20.97
N GLY A 121 20.63 1.44 20.17
CA GLY A 121 20.73 2.89 20.15
C GLY A 121 19.71 3.57 21.03
N GLY A 122 19.78 4.89 21.04
CA GLY A 122 18.78 5.71 21.72
C GLY A 122 19.08 7.19 21.55
N ALA A 123 18.04 7.99 21.76
CA ALA A 123 18.16 9.43 21.83
C ALA A 123 17.53 9.90 23.15
N VAL A 124 18.26 10.75 23.89
CA VAL A 124 17.74 11.37 25.10
C VAL A 124 18.06 12.86 25.09
N TRP A 125 17.09 13.61 25.54
CA TRP A 125 17.30 15.02 25.77
C TRP A 125 17.78 15.25 27.22
N SER A 126 18.82 16.08 27.42
CA SER A 126 19.34 16.43 28.75
C SER A 126 19.64 17.93 28.83
N ARG A 127 19.37 18.52 29.97
CA ARG A 127 19.79 19.90 30.30
C ARG A 127 21.25 19.95 30.76
N THR A 128 21.86 18.82 31.11
CA THR A 128 23.22 18.75 31.59
C THR A 128 24.14 18.50 30.41
N PRO A 129 25.12 19.40 30.13
CA PRO A 129 26.12 19.19 29.09
C PRO A 129 26.97 17.96 29.41
N GLY A 130 27.30 17.20 28.36
CA GLY A 130 28.15 16.00 28.50
C GLY A 130 27.45 14.76 29.05
N THR A 131 26.10 14.78 29.19
CA THR A 131 25.35 13.56 29.53
C THR A 131 25.62 12.49 28.49
N ALA A 132 25.97 11.28 28.93
CA ALA A 132 26.19 10.15 28.03
C ALA A 132 24.91 9.82 27.24
N ALA A 133 25.05 9.59 25.93
CA ALA A 133 23.95 9.11 25.11
C ALA A 133 23.55 7.70 25.58
N PRO A 134 22.25 7.36 25.56
CA PRO A 134 21.80 6.01 25.87
C PRO A 134 22.21 5.02 24.77
N GLY A 135 22.34 3.76 25.16
CA GLY A 135 22.70 2.69 24.24
C GLY A 135 24.18 2.42 24.13
N ASP A 136 24.54 1.55 23.21
CA ASP A 136 25.91 1.18 22.90
C ASP A 136 26.21 1.34 21.39
N ALA A 137 27.47 1.28 21.01
CA ALA A 137 27.94 1.41 19.64
C ALA A 137 27.86 0.10 18.84
N SER A 138 27.05 -0.88 19.26
CA SER A 138 26.96 -2.19 18.58
C SER A 138 26.12 -2.16 17.31
N TYR A 139 25.36 -1.09 17.07
CA TYR A 139 24.48 -0.94 15.90
C TYR A 139 23.65 -2.19 15.62
N ARG A 140 22.95 -2.68 16.63
CA ARG A 140 22.19 -3.91 16.56
C ARG A 140 20.71 -3.67 16.82
N VAL A 141 19.86 -4.33 16.01
CA VAL A 141 18.43 -4.43 16.26
C VAL A 141 18.06 -5.88 16.51
N THR A 142 17.22 -6.12 17.51
CA THR A 142 16.64 -7.44 17.80
C THR A 142 15.14 -7.38 17.55
N VAL A 143 14.67 -8.28 16.70
CA VAL A 143 13.24 -8.42 16.35
C VAL A 143 12.74 -9.72 16.97
N THR A 144 11.86 -9.61 17.95
CA THR A 144 11.21 -10.77 18.58
C THR A 144 9.80 -10.88 18.04
N VAL A 145 9.51 -12.02 17.41
CA VAL A 145 8.23 -12.31 16.76
C VAL A 145 7.54 -13.45 17.50
N ARG A 146 6.26 -13.27 17.84
CA ARG A 146 5.41 -14.29 18.46
C ARG A 146 4.20 -14.56 17.58
N PRO A 147 4.32 -15.46 16.60
CA PRO A 147 3.25 -15.75 15.66
C PRO A 147 2.03 -16.35 16.39
N PRO A 148 0.80 -16.10 15.91
CA PRO A 148 -0.41 -16.64 16.52
C PRO A 148 -0.51 -18.16 16.39
N LYS A 149 0.14 -18.73 15.37
CA LYS A 149 0.26 -20.19 15.16
C LYS A 149 1.70 -20.54 14.81
N LYS A 150 2.19 -21.66 15.33
CA LYS A 150 3.52 -22.19 15.01
C LYS A 150 3.63 -22.48 13.52
N GLY A 151 4.72 -22.05 12.89
CA GLY A 151 4.97 -22.25 11.46
C GLY A 151 4.25 -21.27 10.51
N GLN A 152 3.53 -20.29 11.03
CA GLN A 152 2.81 -19.31 10.19
C GLN A 152 3.73 -18.29 9.51
N VAL A 153 4.93 -18.10 10.02
CA VAL A 153 5.92 -17.12 9.49
C VAL A 153 7.11 -17.88 8.94
N ASP A 154 7.44 -17.62 7.69
CA ASP A 154 8.66 -18.11 7.05
C ASP A 154 9.86 -17.29 7.56
N PRO A 155 10.84 -17.92 8.23
CA PRO A 155 12.00 -17.21 8.76
C PRO A 155 12.83 -16.51 7.68
N ALA A 156 12.93 -17.09 6.47
CA ALA A 156 13.73 -16.53 5.39
C ALA A 156 13.07 -15.24 4.85
N LYS A 157 11.76 -15.26 4.60
CA LYS A 157 10.99 -14.08 4.18
C LYS A 157 11.02 -12.98 5.24
N LEU A 158 10.99 -13.36 6.52
CA LEU A 158 11.09 -12.40 7.62
C LEU A 158 12.48 -11.75 7.66
N ASP A 159 13.54 -12.52 7.45
CA ASP A 159 14.91 -12.03 7.39
C ASP A 159 15.12 -11.03 6.23
N GLU A 160 14.64 -11.37 5.05
CA GLU A 160 14.67 -10.49 3.85
C GLU A 160 13.93 -9.17 4.12
N LEU A 161 12.75 -9.22 4.71
CA LEU A 161 11.97 -8.02 5.02
C LEU A 161 12.69 -7.14 6.05
N VAL A 162 13.20 -7.73 7.13
CA VAL A 162 13.94 -6.99 8.15
C VAL A 162 15.21 -6.39 7.56
N ALA A 163 15.92 -7.14 6.70
CA ALA A 163 17.12 -6.65 6.00
C ALA A 163 16.81 -5.44 5.11
N ALA A 164 15.68 -5.47 4.40
CA ALA A 164 15.25 -4.37 3.51
C ALA A 164 14.71 -3.14 4.28
N ALA A 165 14.09 -3.35 5.44
CA ALA A 165 13.44 -2.27 6.20
C ALA A 165 14.35 -1.56 7.20
N LYS A 166 15.42 -2.21 7.69
CA LYS A 166 16.38 -1.62 8.62
C LYS A 166 17.40 -0.72 7.92
N PRO A 167 18.07 0.19 8.64
CA PRO A 167 19.22 0.92 8.10
C PRO A 167 20.37 -0.03 7.72
N ALA A 168 21.09 0.29 6.63
CA ALA A 168 22.12 -0.59 6.06
C ALA A 168 23.27 -0.92 7.04
N HIS A 169 23.63 0.03 7.89
CA HIS A 169 24.74 -0.11 8.86
C HIS A 169 24.36 -0.91 10.12
N VAL A 170 23.08 -1.21 10.32
CA VAL A 170 22.61 -1.93 11.51
C VAL A 170 22.58 -3.43 11.24
N THR A 171 23.15 -4.22 12.15
CA THR A 171 23.01 -5.68 12.15
C THR A 171 21.67 -6.06 12.79
N HIS A 172 21.06 -7.16 12.38
CA HIS A 172 19.82 -7.61 12.99
C HIS A 172 19.90 -9.05 13.49
N ARG A 173 19.10 -9.33 14.51
CA ARG A 173 18.85 -10.68 15.03
C ARG A 173 17.34 -10.88 15.09
N ILE A 174 16.86 -12.01 14.58
CA ILE A 174 15.46 -12.39 14.67
C ILE A 174 15.33 -13.54 15.67
N THR A 175 14.35 -13.43 16.54
CA THR A 175 13.98 -14.47 17.50
C THR A 175 12.50 -14.79 17.31
N ILE A 176 12.20 -16.03 16.97
CA ILE A 176 10.82 -16.51 16.87
C ILE A 176 10.51 -17.26 18.16
N GLY A 177 9.69 -16.64 19.01
CA GLY A 177 9.26 -17.21 20.30
C GLY A 177 7.91 -17.86 20.22
N GLU A 178 7.62 -18.73 21.18
CA GLU A 178 6.24 -19.23 21.41
C GLU A 178 5.44 -18.17 22.17
N ARG A 179 4.14 -18.06 21.84
CA ARG A 179 3.25 -17.19 22.62
C ARG A 179 3.12 -17.74 24.02
N SER A 180 3.50 -16.98 25.03
CA SER A 180 3.21 -17.35 26.41
C SER A 180 1.70 -17.44 26.56
N ALA A 181 1.17 -18.64 26.82
CA ALA A 181 -0.22 -18.84 27.16
C ALA A 181 -0.48 -18.12 28.49
N THR A 182 -1.25 -17.04 28.43
CA THR A 182 -1.83 -16.40 29.62
C THR A 182 -3.28 -16.81 29.71
#